data_7230d2436eab078051c496b016a39d79
#
_entry.id   7230d2436eab078051c496b016a39d79
#
_cell.length_a   1.000
_cell.length_b   1.000
_cell.length_c   1.000
_cell.angle_alpha   90.00
_cell.angle_beta   90.00
_cell.angle_gamma   90.00
#
_symmetry.space_group_name_H-M   'P 1'
#
loop_
_entity.id
_entity.type
_entity.pdbx_description
1 polymer ?
#
loop_
_entity_poly.entity_id
_entity_poly.type
_entity_poly.pdbx_seq_one_letter_code
_entity_poly.pdbx_strand_id
1 'polypeptide(L)'
;MSSQNEMKLIFDARSVNESFARVAVAAFIAELNPTLDDIADIKTAVSEAVTNAIIHGYHEPEQKVELLCQICGDEVSITVSDTGAGIADVSKAMEPFYTTKPELERSGMGFSFMEAFMDRLEVVSEPGKGTSVHMVRRLGNQEG
;
A
#
# COMPACT_ATOMS: atom_id res chain seq x y z
N MET A 1 27.33 -3.97 5.28
CA MET A 1 26.34 -3.71 6.31
C MET A 1 25.02 -3.29 5.67
N SER A 2 23.94 -3.89 6.12
CA SER A 2 22.63 -3.57 5.57
C SER A 2 22.17 -2.19 6.04
N SER A 3 21.60 -1.44 5.12
CA SER A 3 20.87 -0.24 5.50
C SER A 3 19.57 -0.65 6.17
N GLN A 4 19.21 0.05 7.23
CA GLN A 4 17.93 -0.10 7.88
C GLN A 4 17.36 1.27 8.15
N ASN A 5 16.12 1.48 7.80
CA ASN A 5 15.45 2.74 8.04
C ASN A 5 13.95 2.49 8.14
N GLU A 6 13.26 3.35 8.83
CA GLU A 6 11.85 3.13 9.07
C GLU A 6 11.12 4.46 9.12
N MET A 7 9.94 4.49 8.51
CA MET A 7 9.09 5.66 8.52
C MET A 7 7.66 5.21 8.78
N LYS A 8 6.95 5.94 9.62
CA LYS A 8 5.55 5.68 9.88
C LYS A 8 4.75 6.95 9.62
N LEU A 9 3.69 6.82 8.84
CA LEU A 9 2.78 7.92 8.57
C LEU A 9 1.41 7.58 9.13
N ILE A 10 0.77 8.54 9.74
CA ILE A 10 -0.62 8.42 10.19
C ILE A 10 -1.35 9.62 9.62
N PHE A 11 -2.40 9.36 8.84
CA PHE A 11 -3.12 10.47 8.19
C PHE A 11 -4.61 10.18 8.11
N ASP A 12 -5.38 11.23 7.91
CA ASP A 12 -6.83 11.10 7.78
C ASP A 12 -7.20 10.36 6.50
N ALA A 13 -8.29 9.62 6.55
CA ALA A 13 -8.76 8.80 5.43
C ALA A 13 -9.45 9.67 4.38
N ARG A 14 -8.68 10.60 3.82
CA ARG A 14 -9.14 11.52 2.79
C ARG A 14 -8.38 11.24 1.49
N SER A 15 -9.11 11.27 0.38
CA SER A 15 -8.52 10.95 -0.93
C SER A 15 -7.28 11.79 -1.26
N VAL A 16 -7.23 13.03 -0.80
CA VAL A 16 -6.08 13.89 -1.08
C VAL A 16 -4.80 13.34 -0.46
N ASN A 17 -4.92 12.54 0.61
CA ASN A 17 -3.75 12.01 1.30
C ASN A 17 -3.10 10.82 0.59
N GLU A 18 -3.77 10.26 -0.41
CA GLU A 18 -3.17 9.20 -1.23
C GLU A 18 -1.95 9.74 -1.98
N SER A 19 -2.06 10.93 -2.57
CA SER A 19 -0.93 11.55 -3.27
C SER A 19 0.23 11.82 -2.32
N PHE A 20 -0.08 12.31 -1.13
CA PHE A 20 0.95 12.57 -0.13
C PHE A 20 1.69 11.29 0.26
N ALA A 21 0.94 10.22 0.53
CA ALA A 21 1.55 8.96 0.94
C ALA A 21 2.48 8.42 -0.14
N ARG A 22 2.04 8.46 -1.39
CA ARG A 22 2.82 7.98 -2.52
C ARG A 22 4.13 8.73 -2.67
N VAL A 23 4.07 10.06 -2.56
CA VAL A 23 5.27 10.89 -2.69
C VAL A 23 6.20 10.69 -1.50
N ALA A 24 5.64 10.57 -0.30
CA ALA A 24 6.45 10.35 0.91
C ALA A 24 7.24 9.04 0.81
N VAL A 25 6.60 7.97 0.34
CA VAL A 25 7.30 6.69 0.20
C VAL A 25 8.39 6.80 -0.86
N ALA A 26 8.11 7.44 -2.00
CA ALA A 26 9.12 7.59 -3.05
C ALA A 26 10.33 8.36 -2.53
N ALA A 27 10.09 9.42 -1.77
CA ALA A 27 11.19 10.20 -1.21
C ALA A 27 11.98 9.40 -0.18
N PHE A 28 11.29 8.60 0.62
CA PHE A 28 11.93 7.80 1.66
C PHE A 28 12.86 6.73 1.09
N ILE A 29 12.43 6.06 0.01
CA ILE A 29 13.23 4.98 -0.58
C ILE A 29 14.32 5.50 -1.52
N ALA A 30 14.38 6.81 -1.74
CA ALA A 30 15.37 7.39 -2.66
C ALA A 30 16.81 7.08 -2.25
N GLU A 31 17.06 6.85 -0.95
CA GLU A 31 18.40 6.52 -0.49
C GLU A 31 18.94 5.22 -1.10
N LEU A 32 18.06 4.37 -1.61
CA LEU A 32 18.43 3.09 -2.20
C LEU A 32 18.74 3.18 -3.69
N ASN A 33 18.69 4.37 -4.27
CA ASN A 33 18.88 4.59 -5.70
C ASN A 33 18.01 3.67 -6.55
N PRO A 34 16.69 3.66 -6.33
CA PRO A 34 15.82 2.78 -7.11
C PRO A 34 15.78 3.18 -8.57
N THR A 35 15.50 2.22 -9.44
CA THR A 35 15.27 2.53 -10.85
C THR A 35 13.95 3.25 -11.01
N LEU A 36 13.73 3.87 -12.17
CA LEU A 36 12.45 4.51 -12.46
C LEU A 36 11.31 3.50 -12.41
N ASP A 37 11.56 2.27 -12.87
CA ASP A 37 10.55 1.22 -12.80
C ASP A 37 10.24 0.85 -11.36
N ASP A 38 11.26 0.74 -10.51
CA ASP A 38 11.05 0.46 -9.09
C ASP A 38 10.17 1.52 -8.45
N ILE A 39 10.49 2.79 -8.73
CA ILE A 39 9.72 3.90 -8.17
C ILE A 39 8.27 3.85 -8.65
N ALA A 40 8.08 3.66 -9.95
CA ALA A 40 6.73 3.64 -10.54
C ALA A 40 5.89 2.51 -9.96
N ASP A 41 6.48 1.32 -9.86
CA ASP A 41 5.76 0.17 -9.34
C ASP A 41 5.39 0.33 -7.88
N ILE A 42 6.33 0.82 -7.07
CA ILE A 42 6.07 1.03 -5.65
C ILE A 42 5.01 2.13 -5.45
N LYS A 43 5.12 3.23 -6.19
CA LYS A 43 4.13 4.31 -6.09
C LYS A 43 2.73 3.81 -6.44
N THR A 44 2.63 2.98 -7.49
CA THR A 44 1.34 2.43 -7.88
C THR A 44 0.78 1.52 -6.80
N ALA A 45 1.61 0.65 -6.24
CA ALA A 45 1.17 -0.26 -5.18
C ALA A 45 0.72 0.51 -3.95
N VAL A 46 1.48 1.53 -3.54
CA VAL A 46 1.10 2.36 -2.39
C VAL A 46 -0.22 3.08 -2.64
N SER A 47 -0.36 3.64 -3.83
CA SER A 47 -1.56 4.36 -4.23
C SER A 47 -2.80 3.45 -4.11
N GLU A 48 -2.68 2.23 -4.62
CA GLU A 48 -3.79 1.29 -4.57
C GLU A 48 -4.09 0.85 -3.14
N ALA A 49 -3.06 0.60 -2.34
CA ALA A 49 -3.27 0.18 -0.96
C ALA A 49 -3.93 1.27 -0.13
N VAL A 50 -3.50 2.51 -0.29
CA VAL A 50 -4.07 3.65 0.45
C VAL A 50 -5.49 3.93 -0.02
N THR A 51 -5.73 3.91 -1.32
CA THR A 51 -7.08 4.11 -1.87
C THR A 51 -8.02 3.05 -1.33
N ASN A 52 -7.56 1.81 -1.29
CA ASN A 52 -8.35 0.71 -0.78
C ASN A 52 -8.74 0.93 0.69
N ALA A 53 -7.79 1.37 1.50
CA ALA A 53 -8.06 1.66 2.91
C ALA A 53 -9.09 2.78 3.05
N ILE A 54 -8.96 3.84 2.24
CA ILE A 54 -9.84 4.99 2.31
C ILE A 54 -11.26 4.64 1.86
N ILE A 55 -11.38 3.95 0.72
CA ILE A 55 -12.68 3.68 0.11
C ILE A 55 -13.40 2.52 0.79
N HIS A 56 -12.70 1.43 1.03
CA HIS A 56 -13.31 0.19 1.52
C HIS A 56 -13.20 0.00 3.02
N GLY A 57 -12.21 0.61 3.64
CA GLY A 57 -11.99 0.48 5.07
C GLY A 57 -12.87 1.40 5.88
N TYR A 58 -13.12 2.60 5.39
CA TYR A 58 -13.78 3.64 6.18
C TYR A 58 -14.97 4.23 5.47
N HIS A 59 -15.91 4.72 6.29
CA HIS A 59 -17.07 5.48 5.82
C HIS A 59 -16.98 6.94 6.26
N GLU A 60 -15.99 7.27 7.09
CA GLU A 60 -15.88 8.59 7.68
C GLU A 60 -14.46 9.12 7.50
N PRO A 61 -14.32 10.39 7.08
CA PRO A 61 -13.00 10.94 6.78
C PRO A 61 -12.12 11.20 8.00
N GLU A 62 -12.68 11.20 9.20
CA GLU A 62 -11.86 11.39 10.41
C GLU A 62 -11.14 10.10 10.86
N GLN A 63 -11.42 8.99 10.23
CA GLN A 63 -10.69 7.76 10.51
C GLN A 63 -9.25 7.90 10.02
N LYS A 64 -8.36 7.12 10.60
CA LYS A 64 -6.93 7.21 10.30
C LYS A 64 -6.44 6.00 9.51
N VAL A 65 -5.52 6.28 8.60
CA VAL A 65 -4.78 5.23 7.89
C VAL A 65 -3.35 5.29 8.38
N GLU A 66 -2.75 4.13 8.66
CA GLU A 66 -1.35 4.04 9.02
C GLU A 66 -0.57 3.42 7.88
N LEU A 67 0.57 4.02 7.58
CA LEU A 67 1.50 3.46 6.59
C LEU A 67 2.86 3.32 7.25
N LEU A 68 3.38 2.09 7.28
CA LEU A 68 4.70 1.81 7.81
C LEU A 68 5.59 1.40 6.64
N CYS A 69 6.68 2.12 6.44
CA CYS A 69 7.63 1.80 5.38
C CYS A 69 8.98 1.50 6.01
N GLN A 70 9.53 0.34 5.72
CA GLN A 70 10.77 -0.11 6.29
C GLN A 70 11.74 -0.50 5.19
N ILE A 71 13.00 -0.14 5.36
CA ILE A 71 14.08 -0.52 4.46
C ILE A 71 14.98 -1.49 5.20
N CYS A 72 15.30 -2.61 4.57
CA CYS A 72 16.25 -3.57 5.10
C CYS A 72 17.09 -4.09 3.93
N GLY A 73 18.32 -3.60 3.85
CA GLY A 73 19.19 -3.93 2.73
C GLY A 73 18.61 -3.40 1.42
N ASP A 74 18.29 -4.28 0.50
CA ASP A 74 17.70 -3.92 -0.78
C ASP A 74 16.18 -4.15 -0.82
N GLU A 75 15.57 -4.47 0.31
CA GLU A 75 14.13 -4.71 0.38
C GLU A 75 13.39 -3.54 0.99
N VAL A 76 12.28 -3.20 0.36
CA VAL A 76 11.34 -2.20 0.87
C VAL A 76 10.08 -2.93 1.30
N SER A 77 9.67 -2.71 2.53
CA SER A 77 8.48 -3.34 3.11
C SER A 77 7.49 -2.23 3.46
N ILE A 78 6.27 -2.35 2.98
CA ILE A 78 5.24 -1.33 3.20
C ILE A 78 4.00 -2.02 3.75
N THR A 79 3.51 -1.50 4.87
CA THR A 79 2.27 -1.99 5.47
C THR A 79 1.28 -0.84 5.57
N VAL A 80 0.11 -1.02 4.98
CA VAL A 80 -0.97 -0.02 5.06
C VAL A 80 -2.10 -0.64 5.85
N SER A 81 -2.50 0.01 6.93
CA SER A 81 -3.49 -0.53 7.86
C SER A 81 -4.63 0.43 8.08
N ASP A 82 -5.83 -0.11 8.21
CA ASP A 82 -7.00 0.63 8.64
C ASP A 82 -7.75 -0.20 9.68
N THR A 83 -8.63 0.46 10.43
CA THR A 83 -9.46 -0.21 11.42
C THR A 83 -10.94 -0.14 11.02
N GLY A 84 -11.19 -0.17 9.72
CA GLY A 84 -12.52 -0.03 9.17
C GLY A 84 -13.31 -1.32 9.11
N ALA A 85 -14.06 -1.48 8.02
CA ALA A 85 -15.01 -2.58 7.89
C ALA A 85 -14.38 -3.95 7.73
N GLY A 86 -13.16 -4.01 7.19
CA GLY A 86 -12.53 -5.28 6.89
C GLY A 86 -13.06 -5.89 5.59
N ILE A 87 -12.48 -7.02 5.23
CA ILE A 87 -12.84 -7.74 4.00
C ILE A 87 -13.27 -9.15 4.41
N ALA A 88 -14.49 -9.51 4.02
CA ALA A 88 -15.04 -10.82 4.41
C ALA A 88 -14.38 -11.97 3.64
N ASP A 89 -14.06 -11.75 2.37
CA ASP A 89 -13.45 -12.78 1.54
C ASP A 89 -12.25 -12.19 0.80
N VAL A 90 -11.07 -12.37 1.38
CA VAL A 90 -9.83 -11.83 0.84
C VAL A 90 -9.50 -12.43 -0.53
N SER A 91 -9.72 -13.74 -0.70
CA SER A 91 -9.45 -14.38 -1.99
C SER A 91 -10.24 -13.74 -3.12
N LYS A 92 -11.51 -13.46 -2.85
CA LYS A 92 -12.35 -12.83 -3.85
C LYS A 92 -11.93 -11.39 -4.11
N ALA A 93 -11.54 -10.68 -3.06
CA ALA A 93 -11.10 -9.28 -3.21
C ALA A 93 -9.83 -9.17 -4.06
N MET A 94 -9.04 -10.24 -4.14
CA MET A 94 -7.83 -10.26 -4.97
C MET A 94 -8.13 -10.42 -6.45
N GLU A 95 -9.36 -10.76 -6.82
CA GLU A 95 -9.72 -10.93 -8.23
C GLU A 95 -9.77 -9.58 -8.94
N PRO A 96 -9.34 -9.53 -10.21
CA PRO A 96 -9.40 -8.29 -10.98
C PRO A 96 -10.83 -7.73 -11.03
N PHE A 97 -10.94 -6.41 -10.95
CA PHE A 97 -12.21 -5.66 -11.05
C PHE A 97 -13.17 -5.87 -9.89
N TYR A 98 -12.78 -6.62 -8.85
CA TYR A 98 -13.61 -6.75 -7.67
C TYR A 98 -13.58 -5.46 -6.84
N THR A 99 -14.74 -4.97 -6.45
CA THR A 99 -14.84 -3.86 -5.52
C THR A 99 -16.21 -3.85 -4.87
N THR A 100 -16.28 -3.43 -3.60
CA THR A 100 -17.55 -3.26 -2.90
C THR A 100 -18.20 -1.92 -3.20
N LYS A 101 -17.44 -1.00 -3.81
CA LYS A 101 -17.91 0.35 -4.15
C LYS A 101 -17.45 0.73 -5.55
N PRO A 102 -18.02 0.09 -6.59
CA PRO A 102 -17.52 0.28 -7.96
C PRO A 102 -17.50 1.72 -8.43
N GLU A 103 -18.45 2.53 -7.97
CA GLU A 103 -18.55 3.93 -8.40
C GLU A 103 -17.44 4.81 -7.84
N LEU A 104 -16.75 4.34 -6.80
CA LEU A 104 -15.68 5.11 -6.17
C LEU A 104 -14.29 4.64 -6.56
N GLU A 105 -14.17 3.42 -7.05
CA GLU A 105 -12.89 2.85 -7.41
C GLU A 105 -12.68 2.94 -8.91
N ARG A 106 -11.59 3.62 -9.30
CA ARG A 106 -11.37 3.97 -10.69
C ARG A 106 -11.07 2.79 -11.60
N SER A 107 -10.28 1.84 -11.12
CA SER A 107 -9.81 0.75 -11.97
C SER A 107 -10.42 -0.60 -11.64
N GLY A 108 -10.81 -0.82 -10.38
CA GLY A 108 -11.23 -2.12 -9.93
C GLY A 108 -10.13 -3.15 -9.90
N MET A 109 -8.87 -2.71 -9.96
CA MET A 109 -7.72 -3.60 -10.06
C MET A 109 -6.80 -3.54 -8.85
N GLY A 110 -7.23 -2.91 -7.76
CA GLY A 110 -6.37 -2.59 -6.61
C GLY A 110 -5.41 -3.69 -6.17
N PHE A 111 -5.93 -4.82 -5.70
CA PHE A 111 -5.06 -5.90 -5.22
C PHE A 111 -4.28 -6.56 -6.34
N SER A 112 -4.83 -6.60 -7.55
CA SER A 112 -4.11 -7.16 -8.70
C SER A 112 -2.88 -6.34 -9.03
N PHE A 113 -2.97 -5.01 -8.98
CA PHE A 113 -1.81 -4.16 -9.23
C PHE A 113 -0.77 -4.32 -8.12
N MET A 114 -1.21 -4.39 -6.86
CA MET A 114 -0.27 -4.62 -5.76
C MET A 114 0.47 -5.93 -5.96
N GLU A 115 -0.25 -6.99 -6.32
CA GLU A 115 0.35 -8.30 -6.53
C GLU A 115 1.32 -8.28 -7.72
N ALA A 116 0.96 -7.58 -8.79
CA ALA A 116 1.77 -7.54 -10.00
C ALA A 116 3.08 -6.78 -9.80
N PHE A 117 3.06 -5.72 -9.00
CA PHE A 117 4.20 -4.81 -8.87
C PHE A 117 5.06 -5.05 -7.64
N MET A 118 4.62 -5.89 -6.73
CA MET A 118 5.40 -6.21 -5.52
C MET A 118 5.81 -7.66 -5.55
N ASP A 119 6.92 -7.98 -4.90
CA ASP A 119 7.42 -9.35 -4.86
C ASP A 119 6.57 -10.22 -3.96
N ARG A 120 6.02 -9.65 -2.89
CA ARG A 120 5.14 -10.35 -1.98
C ARG A 120 3.98 -9.45 -1.57
N LEU A 121 2.82 -10.05 -1.40
CA LEU A 121 1.63 -9.35 -0.95
C LEU A 121 0.91 -10.23 0.05
N GLU A 122 0.63 -9.68 1.22
CA GLU A 122 -0.10 -10.38 2.26
C GLU A 122 -1.21 -9.46 2.76
N VAL A 123 -2.43 -9.97 2.78
CA VAL A 123 -3.59 -9.20 3.24
C VAL A 123 -4.18 -9.92 4.43
N VAL A 124 -4.26 -9.21 5.56
CA VAL A 124 -4.88 -9.74 6.78
C VAL A 124 -6.07 -8.85 7.09
N SER A 125 -7.25 -9.44 7.17
CA SER A 125 -8.46 -8.68 7.36
C SER A 125 -9.48 -9.46 8.16
N GLU A 126 -10.23 -8.75 9.01
CA GLU A 126 -11.36 -9.30 9.74
C GLU A 126 -12.53 -8.34 9.63
N PRO A 127 -13.72 -8.87 9.29
CA PRO A 127 -14.91 -8.01 9.24
C PRO A 127 -15.10 -7.26 10.56
N GLY A 128 -15.28 -5.95 10.47
CA GLY A 128 -15.46 -5.11 11.63
C GLY A 128 -14.21 -4.70 12.37
N LYS A 129 -13.04 -5.21 11.98
CA LYS A 129 -11.77 -4.90 12.65
C LYS A 129 -10.75 -4.23 11.76
N GLY A 130 -11.00 -4.18 10.45
CA GLY A 130 -10.10 -3.50 9.54
C GLY A 130 -9.24 -4.44 8.73
N THR A 131 -8.32 -3.85 7.99
CA THR A 131 -7.47 -4.56 7.05
C THR A 131 -6.03 -4.06 7.17
N SER A 132 -5.09 -4.99 7.04
CA SER A 132 -3.67 -4.67 6.97
C SER A 132 -3.12 -5.30 5.70
N VAL A 133 -2.52 -4.47 4.85
CA VAL A 133 -1.93 -4.91 3.58
C VAL A 133 -0.42 -4.77 3.71
N HIS A 134 0.29 -5.88 3.61
CA HIS A 134 1.75 -5.91 3.72
C HIS A 134 2.35 -6.26 2.38
N MET A 135 3.25 -5.41 1.89
CA MET A 135 3.86 -5.57 0.57
C MET A 135 5.37 -5.48 0.70
N VAL A 136 6.08 -6.30 -0.07
CA VAL A 136 7.53 -6.30 -0.07
C VAL A 136 8.02 -6.25 -1.51
N ARG A 137 9.02 -5.40 -1.76
CA ARG A 137 9.68 -5.36 -3.06
C ARG A 137 11.18 -5.28 -2.87
N ARG A 138 11.89 -6.16 -3.55
CA ARG A 138 13.34 -6.08 -3.64
C ARG A 138 13.68 -5.18 -4.82
N LEU A 139 14.54 -4.20 -4.57
CA LEU A 139 14.92 -3.26 -5.63
C LEU A 139 15.92 -3.90 -6.58
N GLY A 140 15.71 -3.67 -7.88
CA GLY A 140 16.53 -4.27 -8.91
C GLY A 140 17.87 -3.60 -9.12
N ASN A 141 18.05 -2.39 -8.61
CA ASN A 141 19.24 -1.61 -8.87
C ASN A 141 20.18 -1.57 -7.67
N GLN A 142 20.55 -2.75 -7.17
CA GLN A 142 21.40 -2.84 -5.99
C GLN A 142 22.80 -3.31 -6.36
N GLU A 143 23.37 -2.66 -7.34
CA GLU A 143 24.75 -2.93 -7.72
C GLU A 143 25.69 -2.30 -6.73
N GLY A 144 26.66 -3.07 -6.33
CA GLY A 144 27.67 -2.56 -5.42
C GLY A 144 28.49 -1.45 -6.04
#